data_df9a87deac7275a2070f4a5afed947ff
#
_entry.id   df9a87deac7275a2070f4a5afed947ff
#
_cell.length_a   1.000
_cell.length_b   1.000
_cell.length_c   1.000
_cell.angle_alpha   90.00
_cell.angle_beta   90.00
_cell.angle_gamma   90.00
#
_symmetry.space_group_name_H-M   'P 1'
#
loop_
_entity.id
_entity.type
_entity.pdbx_description
1 polymer ?
#
loop_
_entity_poly.entity_id
_entity_poly.type
_entity_poly.pdbx_seq_one_letter_code
_entity_poly.pdbx_strand_id
1 'polypeptide(L)'
;MKGIVLAGGSGTRLYPITKGVSKQLLPIFDKPMIYYPISVLMLAGIRDILIISTPHDLPGFQRLLGDGSDYGVHFEYAEQPSPDGLAQAFIIGEKFIGNDSACLVLGDNIFHGNGFTSMLKEAVRAADEDQKATVFGYWVSDPERYGVAEFDKDGNCLSIEEKPAQPKSNYAVVGLYFYPNKVVEVAKNIKPSARGELEITTVNQRFLEDKELKVQTLGRGFAWLDTGTHDSLAEASTYIEVIEKRQGLKVACLEGIALRRGWITADKMREVAQPMLKNQYGQYLLKVIKELGLE
;
A
#
# COMPACT_ATOMS: atom_id res chain seq x y z
N MET A 1 -0.89 8.25 -13.42
CA MET A 1 -0.59 8.14 -11.95
C MET A 1 0.63 7.28 -11.70
N LYS A 2 1.50 7.65 -10.78
CA LYS A 2 2.65 6.89 -10.29
C LYS A 2 2.37 6.29 -8.91
N GLY A 3 2.91 5.10 -8.62
CA GLY A 3 2.77 4.45 -7.32
C GLY A 3 4.04 4.56 -6.47
N ILE A 4 3.89 4.74 -5.18
CA ILE A 4 4.99 4.72 -4.21
C ILE A 4 4.65 3.71 -3.13
N VAL A 5 5.55 2.77 -2.88
CA VAL A 5 5.51 1.91 -1.69
C VAL A 5 6.57 2.40 -0.72
N LEU A 6 6.15 2.90 0.43
CA LEU A 6 7.08 3.29 1.49
C LEU A 6 7.34 2.11 2.42
N ALA A 7 8.49 1.50 2.25
CA ALA A 7 8.96 0.32 2.98
C ALA A 7 10.18 0.63 3.86
N GLY A 8 10.13 1.80 4.51
CA GLY A 8 11.15 2.27 5.46
C GLY A 8 10.83 1.90 6.91
N GLY A 9 11.64 2.45 7.80
CA GLY A 9 11.51 2.31 9.25
C GLY A 9 12.40 1.22 9.85
N SER A 10 12.76 1.40 11.12
CA SER A 10 13.72 0.54 11.85
C SER A 10 13.16 -0.83 12.26
N GLY A 11 11.84 -1.02 12.20
CA GLY A 11 11.17 -2.28 12.59
C GLY A 11 11.38 -2.69 14.06
N THR A 12 11.86 -1.81 14.93
CA THR A 12 12.29 -2.13 16.31
C THR A 12 11.21 -2.78 17.16
N ARG A 13 9.94 -2.49 16.91
CA ARG A 13 8.80 -3.12 17.60
C ARG A 13 8.68 -4.63 17.36
N LEU A 14 9.31 -5.14 16.31
CA LEU A 14 9.34 -6.55 15.95
C LEU A 14 10.69 -7.24 16.26
N TYR A 15 11.56 -6.58 17.04
CA TYR A 15 12.79 -7.25 17.48
C TYR A 15 12.46 -8.50 18.33
N PRO A 16 13.24 -9.59 18.17
CA PRO A 16 14.48 -9.71 17.38
C PRO A 16 14.30 -10.06 15.90
N ILE A 17 13.08 -10.31 15.39
CA ILE A 17 12.81 -10.81 14.04
C ILE A 17 13.41 -9.87 12.96
N THR A 18 13.27 -8.57 13.16
CA THR A 18 13.69 -7.54 12.20
C THR A 18 15.13 -7.04 12.40
N LYS A 19 15.95 -7.73 13.20
CA LYS A 19 17.38 -7.38 13.33
C LYS A 19 18.20 -7.66 12.10
N GLY A 20 17.80 -8.67 11.32
CA GLY A 20 18.55 -9.12 10.14
C GLY A 20 17.78 -8.99 8.82
N VAL A 21 16.55 -8.49 8.86
CA VAL A 21 15.69 -8.37 7.67
C VAL A 21 14.69 -7.25 7.84
N SER A 22 14.41 -6.53 6.74
CA SER A 22 13.34 -5.54 6.73
C SER A 22 11.99 -6.17 7.09
N LYS A 23 11.16 -5.46 7.87
CA LYS A 23 9.81 -5.87 8.23
C LYS A 23 8.99 -6.30 7.00
N GLN A 24 9.05 -5.53 5.94
CA GLN A 24 8.23 -5.75 4.73
C GLN A 24 8.72 -6.93 3.88
N LEU A 25 9.85 -7.53 4.21
CA LEU A 25 10.33 -8.80 3.64
C LEU A 25 9.92 -10.02 4.47
N LEU A 26 9.34 -9.83 5.65
CA LEU A 26 8.81 -10.93 6.45
C LEU A 26 7.62 -11.60 5.72
N PRO A 27 7.46 -12.92 5.89
CA PRO A 27 6.35 -13.62 5.27
C PRO A 27 5.02 -13.27 5.94
N ILE A 28 4.00 -13.06 5.11
CA ILE A 28 2.60 -13.11 5.50
C ILE A 28 2.01 -14.32 4.80
N PHE A 29 1.88 -15.41 5.53
CA PHE A 29 1.50 -16.75 5.08
C PHE A 29 2.49 -17.28 4.03
N ASP A 30 2.24 -17.14 2.73
CA ASP A 30 2.99 -17.80 1.66
C ASP A 30 3.80 -16.85 0.76
N LYS A 31 3.84 -15.56 1.08
CA LYS A 31 4.56 -14.55 0.29
C LYS A 31 5.08 -13.39 1.16
N PRO A 32 6.09 -12.64 0.69
CA PRO A 32 6.58 -11.47 1.41
C PRO A 32 5.51 -10.41 1.62
N MET A 33 5.54 -9.74 2.76
CA MET A 33 4.57 -8.69 3.13
C MET A 33 4.43 -7.61 2.06
N ILE A 34 5.52 -7.19 1.42
CA ILE A 34 5.50 -6.13 0.41
C ILE A 34 4.64 -6.45 -0.82
N TYR A 35 4.33 -7.72 -1.08
CA TYR A 35 3.44 -8.11 -2.18
C TYR A 35 2.04 -7.53 -2.00
N TYR A 36 1.57 -7.39 -0.76
CA TYR A 36 0.23 -6.88 -0.47
C TYR A 36 0.05 -5.42 -0.89
N PRO A 37 0.87 -4.45 -0.45
CA PRO A 37 0.76 -3.08 -0.92
C PRO A 37 1.07 -2.94 -2.42
N ILE A 38 2.01 -3.69 -3.00
CA ILE A 38 2.23 -3.69 -4.45
C ILE A 38 0.96 -4.14 -5.18
N SER A 39 0.28 -5.18 -4.69
CA SER A 39 -0.97 -5.66 -5.30
C SER A 39 -2.06 -4.59 -5.33
N VAL A 40 -2.13 -3.72 -4.31
CA VAL A 40 -3.08 -2.59 -4.27
C VAL A 40 -2.82 -1.63 -5.42
N LEU A 41 -1.56 -1.24 -5.64
CA LEU A 41 -1.17 -0.39 -6.77
C LEU A 41 -1.51 -1.05 -8.11
N MET A 42 -1.19 -2.33 -8.26
CA MET A 42 -1.54 -3.08 -9.46
C MET A 42 -3.06 -3.17 -9.67
N LEU A 43 -3.85 -3.39 -8.62
CA LEU A 43 -5.32 -3.37 -8.68
C LEU A 43 -5.89 -1.99 -9.01
N ALA A 44 -5.21 -0.92 -8.64
CA ALA A 44 -5.53 0.43 -9.07
C ALA A 44 -5.22 0.70 -10.56
N GLY A 45 -4.43 -0.16 -11.20
CA GLY A 45 -4.00 -0.02 -12.60
C GLY A 45 -2.64 0.68 -12.75
N ILE A 46 -1.92 0.88 -11.66
CA ILE A 46 -0.63 1.56 -11.62
C ILE A 46 0.47 0.56 -11.97
N ARG A 47 1.35 0.92 -12.91
CA ARG A 47 2.43 0.06 -13.40
C ARG A 47 3.83 0.62 -13.13
N ASP A 48 3.97 1.93 -12.99
CA ASP A 48 5.24 2.57 -12.59
C ASP A 48 5.22 2.72 -11.07
N ILE A 49 6.12 2.04 -10.38
CA ILE A 49 6.12 1.91 -8.92
C ILE A 49 7.52 2.20 -8.37
N LEU A 50 7.60 3.16 -7.47
CA LEU A 50 8.81 3.48 -6.71
C LEU A 50 8.77 2.78 -5.35
N ILE A 51 9.79 1.99 -5.06
CA ILE A 51 10.01 1.38 -3.74
C ILE A 51 10.99 2.26 -2.98
N ILE A 52 10.53 2.85 -1.87
CA ILE A 52 11.36 3.66 -0.99
C ILE A 52 11.66 2.86 0.27
N SER A 53 12.93 2.70 0.60
CA SER A 53 13.38 1.97 1.80
C SER A 53 14.65 2.57 2.39
N THR A 54 15.09 2.03 3.52
CA THR A 54 16.38 2.41 4.10
C THR A 54 17.55 1.97 3.20
N PRO A 55 18.70 2.66 3.21
CA PRO A 55 19.89 2.22 2.45
C PRO A 55 20.32 0.78 2.76
N HIS A 56 20.12 0.34 4.01
CA HIS A 56 20.45 -1.02 4.46
C HIS A 56 19.53 -2.07 3.84
N ASP A 57 18.23 -1.80 3.76
CA ASP A 57 17.22 -2.80 3.36
C ASP A 57 16.95 -2.82 1.86
N LEU A 58 17.18 -1.69 1.17
CA LEU A 58 16.88 -1.51 -0.25
C LEU A 58 17.43 -2.62 -1.16
N PRO A 59 18.68 -3.13 -0.98
CA PRO A 59 19.19 -4.24 -1.77
C PRO A 59 18.38 -5.53 -1.65
N GLY A 60 17.68 -5.73 -0.51
CA GLY A 60 16.78 -6.87 -0.29
C GLY A 60 15.55 -6.80 -1.20
N PHE A 61 14.94 -5.62 -1.33
CA PHE A 61 13.82 -5.39 -2.23
C PHE A 61 14.23 -5.52 -3.69
N GLN A 62 15.39 -4.98 -4.07
CA GLN A 62 15.92 -5.09 -5.43
C GLN A 62 16.14 -6.56 -5.83
N ARG A 63 16.68 -7.40 -4.94
CA ARG A 63 16.84 -8.84 -5.20
C ARG A 63 15.52 -9.58 -5.31
N LEU A 64 14.50 -9.18 -4.52
CA LEU A 64 13.18 -9.82 -4.51
C LEU A 64 12.36 -9.47 -5.75
N LEU A 65 12.33 -8.20 -6.11
CA LEU A 65 11.35 -7.64 -7.06
C LEU A 65 11.95 -7.41 -8.45
N GLY A 66 13.28 -7.33 -8.58
CA GLY A 66 13.95 -7.05 -9.85
C GLY A 66 13.56 -5.70 -10.43
N ASP A 67 13.38 -5.67 -11.74
CA ASP A 67 12.91 -4.49 -12.48
C ASP A 67 11.37 -4.43 -12.65
N GLY A 68 10.66 -5.47 -12.17
CA GLY A 68 9.20 -5.59 -12.27
C GLY A 68 8.69 -6.30 -13.52
N SER A 69 9.55 -6.68 -14.46
CA SER A 69 9.14 -7.32 -15.72
C SER A 69 8.39 -8.64 -15.50
N ASP A 70 8.70 -9.37 -14.43
CA ASP A 70 8.00 -10.61 -14.05
C ASP A 70 6.53 -10.37 -13.65
N TYR A 71 6.20 -9.15 -13.28
CA TYR A 71 4.85 -8.73 -12.87
C TYR A 71 4.19 -7.77 -13.88
N GLY A 72 4.85 -7.52 -15.02
CA GLY A 72 4.36 -6.58 -16.02
C GLY A 72 4.26 -5.14 -15.55
N VAL A 73 5.07 -4.76 -14.57
CA VAL A 73 5.22 -3.41 -14.01
C VAL A 73 6.68 -2.96 -14.15
N HIS A 74 6.94 -1.71 -13.79
CA HIS A 74 8.28 -1.16 -13.75
C HIS A 74 8.57 -0.68 -12.33
N PHE A 75 9.62 -1.24 -11.71
CA PHE A 75 10.09 -0.81 -10.39
C PHE A 75 11.28 0.12 -10.49
N GLU A 76 11.19 1.24 -9.80
CA GLU A 76 12.32 2.08 -9.43
C GLU A 76 12.55 2.00 -7.91
N TYR A 77 13.74 2.37 -7.47
CA TYR A 77 14.17 2.24 -6.09
C TYR A 77 14.81 3.53 -5.61
N ALA A 78 14.45 3.98 -4.41
CA ALA A 78 15.03 5.15 -3.77
C ALA A 78 15.29 4.93 -2.28
N GLU A 79 16.30 5.61 -1.76
CA GLU A 79 16.68 5.55 -0.37
C GLU A 79 15.94 6.63 0.45
N GLN A 80 15.46 6.25 1.63
CA GLN A 80 15.09 7.15 2.72
C GLN A 80 16.10 6.97 3.84
N PRO A 81 17.12 7.85 3.95
CA PRO A 81 18.21 7.68 4.92
C PRO A 81 17.78 7.80 6.37
N SER A 82 16.73 8.60 6.64
CA SER A 82 16.16 8.82 7.98
C SER A 82 14.64 8.79 7.93
N PRO A 83 13.96 8.36 9.02
CA PRO A 83 12.50 8.26 9.08
C PRO A 83 11.85 9.63 9.36
N ASP A 84 12.04 10.60 8.47
CA ASP A 84 11.60 11.99 8.65
C ASP A 84 10.10 12.20 8.36
N GLY A 85 9.34 11.13 8.30
CA GLY A 85 7.89 11.14 8.12
C GLY A 85 7.43 10.60 6.77
N LEU A 86 6.11 10.30 6.68
CA LEU A 86 5.53 9.66 5.49
C LEU A 86 5.48 10.61 4.28
N ALA A 87 5.26 11.91 4.51
CA ALA A 87 5.18 12.90 3.44
C ALA A 87 6.53 13.10 2.71
N GLN A 88 7.66 12.74 3.33
CA GLN A 88 8.97 12.78 2.69
C GLN A 88 9.02 11.90 1.43
N ALA A 89 8.18 10.86 1.34
CA ALA A 89 8.10 10.00 0.16
C ALA A 89 7.83 10.76 -1.14
N PHE A 90 7.03 11.84 -1.09
CA PHE A 90 6.75 12.68 -2.26
C PHE A 90 7.92 13.58 -2.65
N ILE A 91 8.74 13.98 -1.67
CA ILE A 91 9.96 14.78 -1.91
C ILE A 91 11.03 13.88 -2.53
N ILE A 92 11.26 12.69 -1.97
CA ILE A 92 12.20 11.69 -2.51
C ILE A 92 11.77 11.27 -3.92
N GLY A 93 10.46 11.02 -4.11
CA GLY A 93 9.88 10.57 -5.36
C GLY A 93 9.60 11.66 -6.39
N GLU A 94 9.94 12.93 -6.14
CA GLU A 94 9.58 14.05 -7.02
C GLU A 94 9.94 13.82 -8.50
N LYS A 95 11.17 13.38 -8.78
CA LYS A 95 11.62 13.13 -10.15
C LYS A 95 10.87 11.97 -10.80
N PHE A 96 10.58 10.93 -10.03
CA PHE A 96 9.81 9.78 -10.49
C PHE A 96 8.35 10.14 -10.75
N ILE A 97 7.73 10.93 -9.88
CA ILE A 97 6.36 11.41 -10.05
C ILE A 97 6.25 12.31 -11.29
N GLY A 98 7.21 13.20 -11.48
CA GLY A 98 7.17 14.17 -12.58
C GLY A 98 5.91 15.02 -12.54
N ASN A 99 5.13 14.98 -13.62
CA ASN A 99 3.86 15.71 -13.73
C ASN A 99 2.62 14.85 -13.43
N ASP A 100 2.81 13.59 -13.06
CA ASP A 100 1.72 12.66 -12.78
C ASP A 100 1.14 12.86 -11.38
N SER A 101 -0.08 12.40 -11.16
CA SER A 101 -0.64 12.17 -9.84
C SER A 101 0.11 11.02 -9.14
N ALA A 102 0.01 10.92 -7.82
CA ALA A 102 0.73 9.94 -7.03
C ALA A 102 -0.20 9.14 -6.09
N CYS A 103 0.03 7.83 -6.01
CA CYS A 103 -0.52 6.97 -4.97
C CYS A 103 0.60 6.55 -4.02
N LEU A 104 0.43 6.79 -2.72
CA LEU A 104 1.30 6.29 -1.67
C LEU A 104 0.61 5.17 -0.91
N VAL A 105 1.28 4.04 -0.78
CA VAL A 105 0.85 2.94 0.10
C VAL A 105 1.96 2.57 1.06
N LEU A 106 1.60 2.31 2.32
CA LEU A 106 2.57 1.87 3.33
C LEU A 106 2.88 0.40 3.14
N GLY A 107 4.18 0.08 3.15
CA GLY A 107 4.73 -1.25 2.84
C GLY A 107 4.33 -2.37 3.80
N ASP A 108 3.72 -2.01 4.94
CA ASP A 108 3.29 -2.92 6.00
C ASP A 108 1.76 -2.99 6.16
N ASN A 109 1.01 -2.41 5.23
CA ASN A 109 -0.45 -2.43 5.26
C ASN A 109 -1.01 -3.50 4.32
N ILE A 110 -1.95 -4.28 4.82
CA ILE A 110 -2.64 -5.33 4.08
C ILE A 110 -4.11 -4.93 3.96
N PHE A 111 -4.63 -4.98 2.74
CA PHE A 111 -6.03 -4.69 2.44
C PHE A 111 -6.68 -5.89 1.76
N HIS A 112 -7.85 -6.28 2.24
CA HIS A 112 -8.66 -7.30 1.61
C HIS A 112 -10.14 -6.98 1.77
N GLY A 113 -10.90 -7.03 0.68
CA GLY A 113 -12.34 -6.79 0.73
C GLY A 113 -12.99 -6.78 -0.66
N ASN A 114 -14.28 -7.06 -0.69
CA ASN A 114 -15.05 -7.04 -1.91
C ASN A 114 -15.25 -5.61 -2.43
N GLY A 115 -15.19 -5.42 -3.76
CA GLY A 115 -15.38 -4.10 -4.38
C GLY A 115 -14.17 -3.18 -4.30
N PHE A 116 -13.05 -3.61 -3.69
CA PHE A 116 -11.88 -2.74 -3.49
C PHE A 116 -11.31 -2.18 -4.79
N THR A 117 -11.21 -2.99 -5.85
CA THR A 117 -10.73 -2.52 -7.16
C THR A 117 -11.53 -1.34 -7.71
N SER A 118 -12.85 -1.30 -7.51
CA SER A 118 -13.71 -0.20 -7.96
C SER A 118 -13.42 1.08 -7.15
N MET A 119 -13.24 0.96 -5.84
CA MET A 119 -12.87 2.08 -4.97
C MET A 119 -11.50 2.67 -5.35
N LEU A 120 -10.52 1.80 -5.65
CA LEU A 120 -9.19 2.21 -6.10
C LEU A 120 -9.25 2.98 -7.43
N LYS A 121 -10.02 2.47 -8.41
CA LYS A 121 -10.20 3.15 -9.71
C LYS A 121 -10.87 4.51 -9.56
N GLU A 122 -11.84 4.64 -8.65
CA GLU A 122 -12.46 5.93 -8.37
C GLU A 122 -11.47 6.90 -7.73
N ALA A 123 -10.62 6.45 -6.82
CA ALA A 123 -9.57 7.27 -6.22
C ALA A 123 -8.54 7.75 -7.26
N VAL A 124 -8.16 6.88 -8.21
CA VAL A 124 -7.30 7.26 -9.36
C VAL A 124 -7.99 8.35 -10.19
N ARG A 125 -9.27 8.14 -10.58
CA ARG A 125 -10.04 9.11 -11.36
C ARG A 125 -10.16 10.45 -10.63
N ALA A 126 -10.44 10.43 -9.31
CA ALA A 126 -10.56 11.65 -8.51
C ALA A 126 -9.25 12.47 -8.52
N ALA A 127 -8.11 11.80 -8.43
CA ALA A 127 -6.81 12.48 -8.46
C ALA A 127 -6.43 12.98 -9.86
N ASP A 128 -6.67 12.18 -10.90
CA ASP A 128 -6.26 12.50 -12.28
C ASP A 128 -7.20 13.53 -12.94
N GLU A 129 -8.52 13.37 -12.78
CA GLU A 129 -9.53 14.15 -13.48
C GLU A 129 -10.11 15.28 -12.61
N ASP A 130 -10.50 14.98 -11.36
CA ASP A 130 -11.15 15.94 -10.47
C ASP A 130 -10.15 16.79 -9.67
N GLN A 131 -8.85 16.48 -9.73
CA GLN A 131 -7.77 17.09 -8.95
C GLN A 131 -8.03 17.06 -7.43
N LYS A 132 -8.64 15.95 -6.96
CA LYS A 132 -8.96 15.73 -5.55
C LYS A 132 -8.16 14.57 -4.97
N ALA A 133 -7.63 14.79 -3.77
CA ALA A 133 -7.04 13.72 -2.98
C ALA A 133 -8.11 12.76 -2.48
N THR A 134 -7.75 11.47 -2.36
CA THR A 134 -8.61 10.45 -1.72
C THR A 134 -7.80 9.70 -0.68
N VAL A 135 -8.33 9.61 0.53
CA VAL A 135 -7.83 8.76 1.61
C VAL A 135 -8.93 7.81 2.06
N PHE A 136 -8.56 6.75 2.80
CA PHE A 136 -9.50 5.73 3.23
C PHE A 136 -9.61 5.72 4.74
N GLY A 137 -10.86 5.68 5.24
CA GLY A 137 -11.18 5.55 6.64
C GLY A 137 -11.65 4.13 6.98
N TYR A 138 -11.10 3.54 8.04
CA TYR A 138 -11.47 2.22 8.53
C TYR A 138 -11.87 2.29 10.01
N TRP A 139 -12.99 1.66 10.37
CA TRP A 139 -13.47 1.66 11.73
C TRP A 139 -12.61 0.76 12.63
N VAL A 140 -12.03 1.32 13.68
CA VAL A 140 -11.17 0.62 14.65
C VAL A 140 -11.67 0.82 16.08
N SER A 141 -11.22 -0.04 16.99
CA SER A 141 -11.53 0.06 18.42
C SER A 141 -10.56 0.95 19.21
N ASP A 142 -9.39 1.25 18.63
CA ASP A 142 -8.26 1.96 19.23
C ASP A 142 -7.77 3.13 18.34
N PRO A 143 -8.67 4.09 18.01
CA PRO A 143 -8.39 5.14 17.02
C PRO A 143 -7.25 6.08 17.41
N GLU A 144 -6.94 6.23 18.71
CA GLU A 144 -5.87 7.08 19.21
C GLU A 144 -4.46 6.73 18.71
N ARG A 145 -4.32 5.55 18.11
CA ARG A 145 -3.04 5.11 17.53
C ARG A 145 -2.76 5.65 16.13
N TYR A 146 -3.77 6.22 15.48
CA TYR A 146 -3.77 6.55 14.04
C TYR A 146 -4.12 8.01 13.80
N GLY A 147 -4.00 8.47 12.57
CA GLY A 147 -4.72 9.65 12.10
C GLY A 147 -6.23 9.36 12.11
N VAL A 148 -7.02 10.24 12.70
CA VAL A 148 -8.46 10.03 12.88
C VAL A 148 -9.24 11.05 12.05
N ALA A 149 -10.18 10.57 11.21
CA ALA A 149 -11.08 11.41 10.44
C ALA A 149 -12.41 11.59 11.16
N GLU A 150 -12.87 12.85 11.29
CA GLU A 150 -14.19 13.21 11.80
C GLU A 150 -15.15 13.48 10.65
N PHE A 151 -16.40 13.03 10.77
CA PHE A 151 -17.42 13.22 9.75
C PHE A 151 -18.64 13.94 10.31
N ASP A 152 -19.31 14.72 9.44
CA ASP A 152 -20.66 15.19 9.71
C ASP A 152 -21.71 14.07 9.45
N LYS A 153 -22.98 14.39 9.71
CA LYS A 153 -24.11 13.46 9.48
C LYS A 153 -24.35 13.12 8.01
N ASP A 154 -23.81 13.91 7.09
CA ASP A 154 -23.91 13.72 5.65
C ASP A 154 -22.69 12.97 5.08
N GLY A 155 -21.71 12.60 5.94
CA GLY A 155 -20.52 11.85 5.59
C GLY A 155 -19.37 12.71 5.03
N ASN A 156 -19.45 14.04 5.16
CA ASN A 156 -18.34 14.91 4.78
C ASN A 156 -17.27 14.91 5.89
N CYS A 157 -16.00 14.85 5.49
CA CYS A 157 -14.89 14.96 6.43
C CYS A 157 -14.78 16.39 6.98
N LEU A 158 -14.84 16.53 8.29
CA LEU A 158 -14.75 17.81 9.00
C LEU A 158 -13.31 18.10 9.46
N SER A 159 -12.62 17.10 9.96
CA SER A 159 -11.25 17.23 10.46
C SER A 159 -10.50 15.91 10.33
N ILE A 160 -9.16 15.99 10.28
CA ILE A 160 -8.25 14.85 10.44
C ILE A 160 -7.20 15.25 11.48
N GLU A 161 -7.03 14.43 12.52
CA GLU A 161 -6.08 14.68 13.61
C GLU A 161 -5.14 13.50 13.77
N GLU A 162 -3.82 13.78 13.89
CA GLU A 162 -2.80 12.74 14.08
C GLU A 162 -2.76 12.31 15.55
N LYS A 163 -3.04 11.04 15.80
CA LYS A 163 -2.97 10.38 17.12
C LYS A 163 -3.58 11.24 18.25
N PRO A 164 -4.85 11.63 18.11
CA PRO A 164 -5.49 12.49 19.09
C PRO A 164 -5.64 11.77 20.43
N ALA A 165 -5.34 12.48 21.54
CA ALA A 165 -5.56 11.94 22.89
C ALA A 165 -7.05 11.67 23.19
N GLN A 166 -7.95 12.39 22.51
CA GLN A 166 -9.41 12.22 22.58
C GLN A 166 -9.96 12.17 21.15
N PRO A 167 -10.02 10.96 20.55
CA PRO A 167 -10.50 10.80 19.19
C PRO A 167 -11.96 11.24 19.02
N LYS A 168 -12.26 12.00 17.97
CA LYS A 168 -13.63 12.47 17.66
C LYS A 168 -14.46 11.43 16.92
N SER A 169 -13.83 10.39 16.43
CA SER A 169 -14.46 9.25 15.78
C SER A 169 -13.62 7.98 15.91
N ASN A 170 -14.15 6.85 15.46
CA ASN A 170 -13.42 5.59 15.37
C ASN A 170 -12.83 5.33 13.96
N TYR A 171 -12.91 6.29 13.04
CA TYR A 171 -12.38 6.11 11.71
C TYR A 171 -10.89 6.47 11.63
N ALA A 172 -10.04 5.44 11.65
CA ALA A 172 -8.61 5.57 11.35
C ALA A 172 -8.38 5.82 9.86
N VAL A 173 -7.52 6.79 9.53
CA VAL A 173 -7.03 6.97 8.16
C VAL A 173 -5.94 5.93 7.92
N VAL A 174 -6.19 5.03 6.99
CA VAL A 174 -5.30 3.90 6.71
C VAL A 174 -4.15 4.30 5.78
N GLY A 175 -3.11 3.48 5.71
CA GLY A 175 -1.89 3.76 4.96
C GLY A 175 -2.02 3.64 3.44
N LEU A 176 -3.03 4.27 2.85
CA LEU A 176 -3.28 4.29 1.41
C LEU A 176 -3.84 5.66 1.01
N TYR A 177 -3.12 6.36 0.15
CA TYR A 177 -3.36 7.76 -0.18
C TYR A 177 -3.24 7.99 -1.68
N PHE A 178 -4.21 8.68 -2.28
CA PHE A 178 -4.21 9.09 -3.68
C PHE A 178 -4.24 10.61 -3.75
N TYR A 179 -3.32 11.19 -4.50
CA TYR A 179 -3.18 12.64 -4.60
C TYR A 179 -2.97 13.10 -6.04
N PRO A 180 -3.50 14.27 -6.42
CA PRO A 180 -3.07 14.96 -7.61
C PRO A 180 -1.59 15.40 -7.48
N ASN A 181 -0.96 15.78 -8.58
CA ASN A 181 0.46 16.19 -8.62
C ASN A 181 0.84 17.26 -7.59
N LYS A 182 -0.09 18.15 -7.26
CA LYS A 182 0.05 19.22 -6.23
C LYS A 182 0.64 18.70 -4.90
N VAL A 183 0.52 17.39 -4.59
CA VAL A 183 1.05 16.79 -3.36
C VAL A 183 2.55 17.02 -3.18
N VAL A 184 3.33 17.07 -4.26
CA VAL A 184 4.78 17.29 -4.18
C VAL A 184 5.06 18.67 -3.58
N GLU A 185 4.39 19.70 -4.06
CA GLU A 185 4.53 21.05 -3.53
C GLU A 185 3.98 21.18 -2.10
N VAL A 186 2.86 20.53 -1.80
CA VAL A 186 2.32 20.51 -0.45
C VAL A 186 3.33 19.87 0.51
N ALA A 187 3.91 18.70 0.15
CA ALA A 187 4.89 18.00 1.00
C ALA A 187 6.16 18.82 1.25
N LYS A 188 6.62 19.59 0.29
CA LYS A 188 7.78 20.51 0.44
C LYS A 188 7.50 21.66 1.39
N ASN A 189 6.26 22.11 1.51
CA ASN A 189 5.89 23.32 2.24
C ASN A 189 5.31 23.05 3.64
N ILE A 190 5.03 21.79 4.03
CA ILE A 190 4.65 21.48 5.40
C ILE A 190 5.85 21.57 6.34
N LYS A 191 5.57 21.87 7.61
CA LYS A 191 6.60 21.90 8.67
C LYS A 191 6.61 20.56 9.41
N PRO A 192 7.78 20.11 9.89
CA PRO A 192 7.84 18.95 10.77
C PRO A 192 6.97 19.15 12.01
N SER A 193 6.34 18.09 12.48
CA SER A 193 5.57 18.06 13.72
C SER A 193 6.47 18.16 14.94
N ALA A 194 5.89 18.20 16.15
CA ALA A 194 6.63 18.15 17.41
C ALA A 194 7.52 16.89 17.54
N ARG A 195 7.25 15.84 16.74
CA ARG A 195 8.07 14.62 16.66
C ARG A 195 9.23 14.74 15.66
N GLY A 196 9.34 15.85 14.94
CA GLY A 196 10.34 16.07 13.90
C GLY A 196 9.98 15.43 12.56
N GLU A 197 8.74 14.92 12.40
CA GLU A 197 8.30 14.18 11.21
C GLU A 197 7.44 15.06 10.27
N LEU A 198 7.62 14.91 8.97
CA LEU A 198 6.72 15.43 7.93
C LEU A 198 5.49 14.53 7.87
N GLU A 199 4.45 14.93 8.60
CA GLU A 199 3.26 14.11 8.79
C GLU A 199 2.38 14.07 7.55
N ILE A 200 1.93 12.89 7.18
CA ILE A 200 0.94 12.74 6.10
C ILE A 200 -0.41 13.35 6.50
N THR A 201 -0.73 13.36 7.78
CA THR A 201 -1.93 14.02 8.31
C THR A 201 -1.93 15.51 8.02
N THR A 202 -0.78 16.19 8.09
CA THR A 202 -0.66 17.60 7.71
C THR A 202 -0.90 17.83 6.21
N VAL A 203 -0.44 16.89 5.36
CA VAL A 203 -0.76 16.93 3.92
C VAL A 203 -2.26 16.80 3.71
N ASN A 204 -2.92 15.82 4.37
CA ASN A 204 -4.36 15.63 4.29
C ASN A 204 -5.16 16.85 4.75
N GLN A 205 -4.71 17.50 5.85
CA GLN A 205 -5.33 18.73 6.35
C GLN A 205 -5.28 19.86 5.32
N ARG A 206 -4.17 20.00 4.59
CA ARG A 206 -4.07 21.01 3.50
C ARG A 206 -5.08 20.75 2.40
N PHE A 207 -5.21 19.50 1.93
CA PHE A 207 -6.22 19.16 0.92
C PHE A 207 -7.65 19.35 1.47
N LEU A 208 -7.87 19.11 2.77
CA LEU A 208 -9.17 19.33 3.41
C LEU A 208 -9.52 20.83 3.47
N GLU A 209 -8.57 21.68 3.89
CA GLU A 209 -8.71 23.15 3.92
C GLU A 209 -9.07 23.72 2.54
N ASP A 210 -8.45 23.19 1.49
CA ASP A 210 -8.68 23.55 0.10
C ASP A 210 -9.99 22.94 -0.48
N LYS A 211 -10.73 22.12 0.29
CA LYS A 211 -11.92 21.35 -0.14
C LYS A 211 -11.63 20.36 -1.28
N GLU A 212 -10.41 19.89 -1.33
CA GLU A 212 -9.89 18.95 -2.33
C GLU A 212 -9.63 17.54 -1.73
N LEU A 213 -10.12 17.24 -0.54
CA LEU A 213 -10.00 15.93 0.10
C LEU A 213 -11.31 15.17 0.08
N LYS A 214 -11.23 13.90 -0.33
CA LYS A 214 -12.29 12.89 -0.26
C LYS A 214 -11.87 11.82 0.73
N VAL A 215 -12.75 11.43 1.64
CA VAL A 215 -12.53 10.25 2.51
C VAL A 215 -13.52 9.17 2.10
N GLN A 216 -13.02 8.03 1.63
CA GLN A 216 -13.82 6.84 1.36
C GLN A 216 -13.75 5.90 2.56
N THR A 217 -14.89 5.45 3.07
CA THR A 217 -14.93 4.51 4.19
C THR A 217 -14.88 3.07 3.69
N LEU A 218 -13.96 2.29 4.24
CA LEU A 218 -13.92 0.84 4.07
C LEU A 218 -15.00 0.24 4.99
N GLY A 219 -16.04 -0.32 4.38
CA GLY A 219 -17.21 -0.83 5.09
C GLY A 219 -16.97 -2.18 5.77
N ARG A 220 -18.03 -2.74 6.36
CA ARG A 220 -18.02 -4.09 6.93
C ARG A 220 -17.67 -5.11 5.84
N GLY A 221 -16.83 -6.08 6.17
CA GLY A 221 -16.34 -7.07 5.22
C GLY A 221 -15.00 -6.71 4.59
N PHE A 222 -14.48 -5.49 4.84
CA PHE A 222 -13.06 -5.19 4.63
C PHE A 222 -12.22 -5.64 5.81
N ALA A 223 -11.03 -6.11 5.52
CA ALA A 223 -9.93 -6.24 6.48
C ALA A 223 -8.82 -5.26 6.09
N TRP A 224 -8.47 -4.42 7.03
CA TRP A 224 -7.24 -3.66 7.04
C TRP A 224 -6.40 -4.14 8.21
N LEU A 225 -5.19 -4.60 7.94
CA LEU A 225 -4.29 -5.16 8.93
C LEU A 225 -3.00 -4.35 8.93
N ASP A 226 -2.68 -3.74 10.07
CA ASP A 226 -1.37 -3.17 10.33
C ASP A 226 -0.50 -4.26 10.98
N THR A 227 0.65 -4.52 10.45
CA THR A 227 1.53 -5.58 10.95
C THR A 227 2.58 -5.02 11.94
N GLY A 228 2.15 -4.10 12.82
CA GLY A 228 3.03 -3.30 13.68
C GLY A 228 3.58 -4.02 14.93
N THR A 229 2.98 -5.15 15.33
CA THR A 229 3.35 -5.94 16.50
C THR A 229 3.49 -7.41 16.14
N HIS A 230 4.08 -8.22 17.04
CA HIS A 230 4.17 -9.67 16.83
C HIS A 230 2.79 -10.32 16.69
N ASP A 231 1.83 -9.89 17.51
CA ASP A 231 0.45 -10.40 17.47
C ASP A 231 -0.23 -10.03 16.15
N SER A 232 -0.19 -8.77 15.74
CA SER A 232 -0.82 -8.33 14.49
C SER A 232 -0.17 -8.95 13.24
N LEU A 233 1.14 -9.25 13.28
CA LEU A 233 1.84 -10.00 12.23
C LEU A 233 1.33 -11.44 12.11
N ALA A 234 1.14 -12.12 13.25
CA ALA A 234 0.62 -13.48 13.30
C ALA A 234 -0.85 -13.54 12.86
N GLU A 235 -1.67 -12.61 13.34
CA GLU A 235 -3.09 -12.47 12.96
C GLU A 235 -3.26 -12.22 11.46
N ALA A 236 -2.44 -11.34 10.87
CA ALA A 236 -2.45 -11.08 9.44
C ALA A 236 -2.13 -12.34 8.63
N SER A 237 -1.11 -13.09 9.04
CA SER A 237 -0.73 -14.35 8.40
C SER A 237 -1.85 -15.39 8.49
N THR A 238 -2.47 -15.53 9.66
CA THR A 238 -3.60 -16.45 9.89
C THR A 238 -4.83 -16.05 9.07
N TYR A 239 -5.15 -14.76 9.02
CA TYR A 239 -6.27 -14.26 8.23
C TYR A 239 -6.10 -14.60 6.74
N ILE A 240 -4.95 -14.32 6.16
CA ILE A 240 -4.66 -14.63 4.75
C ILE A 240 -4.72 -16.14 4.50
N GLU A 241 -4.11 -16.93 5.38
CA GLU A 241 -4.14 -18.41 5.29
C GLU A 241 -5.59 -18.93 5.21
N VAL A 242 -6.45 -18.48 6.13
CA VAL A 242 -7.85 -18.94 6.20
C VAL A 242 -8.60 -18.58 4.92
N ILE A 243 -8.48 -17.34 4.45
CA ILE A 243 -9.17 -16.87 3.24
C ILE A 243 -8.70 -17.65 2.01
N GLU A 244 -7.38 -17.76 1.81
CA GLU A 244 -6.82 -18.47 0.66
C GLU A 244 -7.19 -19.96 0.63
N LYS A 245 -7.11 -20.63 1.77
CA LYS A 245 -7.50 -22.06 1.90
C LYS A 245 -9.00 -22.27 1.64
N ARG A 246 -9.85 -21.37 2.10
CA ARG A 246 -11.31 -21.50 1.90
C ARG A 246 -11.74 -21.23 0.47
N GLN A 247 -11.17 -20.24 -0.18
CA GLN A 247 -11.55 -19.83 -1.54
C GLN A 247 -10.76 -20.58 -2.62
N GLY A 248 -9.58 -21.10 -2.31
CA GLY A 248 -8.67 -21.66 -3.32
C GLY A 248 -8.08 -20.58 -4.24
N LEU A 249 -8.20 -19.30 -3.86
CA LEU A 249 -7.70 -18.14 -4.57
C LEU A 249 -6.68 -17.42 -3.69
N LYS A 250 -5.59 -16.95 -4.30
CA LYS A 250 -4.56 -16.19 -3.57
C LYS A 250 -4.87 -14.71 -3.49
N VAL A 251 -4.66 -14.14 -2.32
CA VAL A 251 -4.65 -12.68 -2.09
C VAL A 251 -3.26 -12.16 -2.49
N ALA A 252 -3.21 -11.00 -3.15
CA ALA A 252 -1.96 -10.34 -3.56
C ALA A 252 -1.00 -11.22 -4.39
N CYS A 253 -1.53 -12.09 -5.24
CA CYS A 253 -0.73 -12.80 -6.26
C CYS A 253 -0.43 -11.85 -7.42
N LEU A 254 0.77 -11.26 -7.43
CA LEU A 254 1.14 -10.20 -8.39
C LEU A 254 1.09 -10.72 -9.83
N GLU A 255 1.63 -11.92 -10.08
CA GLU A 255 1.63 -12.58 -11.39
C GLU A 255 0.19 -12.84 -11.87
N GLY A 256 -0.67 -13.30 -10.96
CA GLY A 256 -2.08 -13.55 -11.27
C GLY A 256 -2.85 -12.27 -11.61
N ILE A 257 -2.54 -11.15 -10.93
CA ILE A 257 -3.10 -9.83 -11.26
C ILE A 257 -2.60 -9.39 -12.64
N ALA A 258 -1.29 -9.51 -12.89
CA ALA A 258 -0.66 -9.11 -14.14
C ALA A 258 -1.23 -9.90 -15.35
N LEU A 259 -1.38 -11.22 -15.21
CA LEU A 259 -1.95 -12.05 -16.27
C LEU A 259 -3.42 -11.69 -16.56
N ARG A 260 -4.25 -11.53 -15.51
CA ARG A 260 -5.68 -11.15 -15.67
C ARG A 260 -5.85 -9.75 -16.28
N ARG A 261 -4.85 -8.88 -16.14
CA ARG A 261 -4.81 -7.55 -16.77
C ARG A 261 -4.16 -7.55 -18.16
N GLY A 262 -3.64 -8.68 -18.63
CA GLY A 262 -2.91 -8.76 -19.90
C GLY A 262 -1.56 -8.02 -19.88
N TRP A 263 -0.98 -7.81 -18.71
CA TRP A 263 0.33 -7.17 -18.57
C TRP A 263 1.51 -8.12 -18.77
N ILE A 264 1.27 -9.41 -18.54
CA ILE A 264 2.19 -10.51 -18.91
C ILE A 264 1.42 -11.55 -19.71
N THR A 265 2.16 -12.35 -20.48
CA THR A 265 1.60 -13.49 -21.24
C THR A 265 1.55 -14.76 -20.37
N ALA A 266 0.78 -15.75 -20.80
CA ALA A 266 0.76 -17.07 -20.17
C ALA A 266 2.16 -17.73 -20.19
N ASP A 267 2.93 -17.56 -21.29
CA ASP A 267 4.29 -18.09 -21.40
C ASP A 267 5.22 -17.43 -20.37
N LYS A 268 5.14 -16.10 -20.21
CA LYS A 268 5.91 -15.40 -19.16
C LYS A 268 5.53 -15.91 -17.77
N MET A 269 4.25 -16.12 -17.50
CA MET A 269 3.82 -16.67 -16.20
C MET A 269 4.29 -18.10 -15.99
N ARG A 270 4.37 -18.95 -17.04
CA ARG A 270 4.98 -20.29 -16.95
C ARG A 270 6.47 -20.20 -16.62
N GLU A 271 7.20 -19.28 -17.27
CA GLU A 271 8.62 -19.03 -16.99
C GLU A 271 8.83 -18.67 -15.52
N VAL A 272 8.07 -17.69 -15.00
CA VAL A 272 8.14 -17.24 -13.60
C VAL A 272 7.77 -18.38 -12.63
N ALA A 273 6.82 -19.25 -12.99
CA ALA A 273 6.40 -20.37 -12.15
C ALA A 273 7.45 -21.48 -12.04
N GLN A 274 8.35 -21.66 -13.04
CA GLN A 274 9.27 -22.79 -13.13
C GLN A 274 10.09 -23.05 -11.84
N PRO A 275 10.76 -22.07 -11.22
CA PRO A 275 11.53 -22.30 -9.99
C PRO A 275 10.65 -22.66 -8.80
N MET A 276 9.33 -22.40 -8.87
CA MET A 276 8.36 -22.56 -7.78
C MET A 276 7.44 -23.78 -7.94
N LEU A 277 7.62 -24.62 -8.95
CA LEU A 277 6.72 -25.76 -9.21
C LEU A 277 6.66 -26.79 -8.09
N LYS A 278 7.65 -26.83 -7.21
CA LYS A 278 7.68 -27.72 -6.05
C LYS A 278 6.81 -27.25 -4.87
N ASN A 279 6.31 -26.01 -4.93
CA ASN A 279 5.48 -25.44 -3.88
C ASN A 279 4.07 -25.08 -4.41
N GLN A 280 3.15 -24.81 -3.48
CA GLN A 280 1.75 -24.51 -3.80
C GLN A 280 1.58 -23.18 -4.56
N TYR A 281 2.49 -22.21 -4.38
CA TYR A 281 2.42 -20.92 -5.06
C TYR A 281 2.65 -21.09 -6.56
N GLY A 282 3.73 -21.75 -6.97
CA GLY A 282 4.00 -22.01 -8.39
C GLY A 282 2.94 -22.88 -9.05
N GLN A 283 2.41 -23.89 -8.36
CA GLN A 283 1.29 -24.70 -8.85
C GLN A 283 0.02 -23.87 -9.05
N TYR A 284 -0.24 -22.90 -8.17
CA TYR A 284 -1.36 -21.97 -8.33
C TYR A 284 -1.21 -21.08 -9.56
N LEU A 285 -0.01 -20.63 -9.90
CA LEU A 285 0.22 -19.85 -11.12
C LEU A 285 -0.21 -20.63 -12.38
N LEU A 286 0.16 -21.92 -12.47
CA LEU A 286 -0.27 -22.79 -13.56
C LEU A 286 -1.80 -22.99 -13.56
N LYS A 287 -2.41 -23.14 -12.39
CA LYS A 287 -3.87 -23.23 -12.24
C LYS A 287 -4.57 -21.98 -12.81
N VAL A 288 -4.04 -20.78 -12.53
CA VAL A 288 -4.61 -19.51 -13.06
C VAL A 288 -4.57 -19.46 -14.57
N ILE A 289 -3.48 -19.91 -15.21
CA ILE A 289 -3.38 -20.00 -16.68
C ILE A 289 -4.52 -20.86 -17.24
N LYS A 290 -4.72 -22.04 -16.65
CA LYS A 290 -5.77 -22.99 -17.04
C LYS A 290 -7.18 -22.41 -16.83
N GLU A 291 -7.45 -21.79 -15.68
CA GLU A 291 -8.75 -21.16 -15.37
C GLU A 291 -9.11 -20.05 -16.36
N LEU A 292 -8.12 -19.38 -16.95
CA LEU A 292 -8.31 -18.35 -17.97
C LEU A 292 -8.39 -18.90 -19.40
N GLY A 293 -8.26 -20.23 -19.60
CA GLY A 293 -8.28 -20.85 -20.94
C GLY A 293 -7.06 -20.47 -21.79
N LEU A 294 -5.91 -20.19 -21.18
CA LEU A 294 -4.66 -19.76 -21.83
C LEU A 294 -3.62 -20.91 -21.90
N GLU A 295 -4.07 -22.15 -21.94
CA GLU A 295 -3.20 -23.34 -22.03
C GLU A 295 -2.41 -23.44 -23.33
#